data_ffdd88032f0105553ac1a0c9936a00d2
#
_entry.id   ffdd88032f0105553ac1a0c9936a00d2
#
_cell.length_a   1.000
_cell.length_b   1.000
_cell.length_c   1.000
_cell.angle_alpha   90.00
_cell.angle_beta   90.00
_cell.angle_gamma   90.00
#
_symmetry.space_group_name_H-M   'P 1'
#
loop_
_entity.id
_entity.type
_entity.pdbx_description
1 polymer ?
#
loop_
_entity_poly.entity_id
_entity_poly.type
_entity_poly.pdbx_seq_one_letter_code
_entity_poly.pdbx_strand_id
1 'polypeptide(L)'
;MGNKTIAFFPEAAFGPALNSVGIAQACEKLGHKAVFLSDPGMQGVYSGYGFEEHPVNMSEPMPPEEMAKYWTDFINGHIPNFDLSPYEQIDNYVKECWEAIVETSIWAEKELPEILEKIKPDIVCVDNVILFPAIKRYARENNKLWVRIISCSENEIPDPDIPPHLSGCGENDRKCFEAYRNHFNAVIKPIHERFNDFLEECGELTYPVGEFFETSPNMNLLLYPEPMKFKRRNPLD
;
A
#
# COMPACT_ATOMS: atom_id res chain seq x y z
N MET A 1 17.21 -20.11 -15.59
CA MET A 1 17.20 -19.34 -14.32
C MET A 1 16.71 -20.28 -13.24
N GLY A 2 17.30 -20.26 -12.02
CA GLY A 2 16.82 -21.12 -10.92
C GLY A 2 15.45 -20.66 -10.42
N ASN A 3 14.70 -21.57 -9.76
CA ASN A 3 13.43 -21.25 -9.11
C ASN A 3 13.65 -20.19 -8.05
N LYS A 4 12.76 -19.21 -7.99
CA LYS A 4 12.78 -18.09 -7.03
C LYS A 4 11.58 -18.19 -6.10
N THR A 5 11.73 -17.73 -4.86
CA THR A 5 10.62 -17.52 -3.95
C THR A 5 10.20 -16.05 -4.02
N ILE A 6 8.94 -15.79 -4.33
CA ILE A 6 8.36 -14.45 -4.47
C ILE A 6 7.28 -14.32 -3.40
N ALA A 7 7.47 -13.38 -2.49
CA ALA A 7 6.47 -13.04 -1.48
C ALA A 7 5.61 -11.87 -1.97
N PHE A 8 4.31 -12.00 -1.85
CA PHE A 8 3.34 -10.95 -2.17
C PHE A 8 2.75 -10.40 -0.88
N PHE A 9 2.72 -9.09 -0.77
CA PHE A 9 2.12 -8.37 0.36
C PHE A 9 1.11 -7.34 -0.16
N PRO A 10 -0.10 -7.79 -0.55
CA PRO A 10 -1.16 -6.91 -0.98
C PRO A 10 -1.87 -6.26 0.20
N GLU A 11 -2.50 -5.11 -0.06
CA GLU A 11 -3.44 -4.49 0.86
C GLU A 11 -4.61 -5.44 1.19
N ALA A 12 -5.16 -5.31 2.40
CA ALA A 12 -6.27 -6.14 2.90
C ALA A 12 -7.62 -5.78 2.22
N ALA A 13 -7.63 -5.78 0.89
CA ALA A 13 -8.78 -5.54 0.06
C ALA A 13 -8.83 -6.52 -1.13
N PHE A 14 -10.03 -6.90 -1.57
CA PHE A 14 -10.17 -7.89 -2.65
C PHE A 14 -9.58 -7.45 -3.99
N GLY A 15 -9.58 -6.15 -4.30
CA GLY A 15 -8.97 -5.62 -5.53
C GLY A 15 -7.46 -5.96 -5.62
N PRO A 16 -6.63 -5.40 -4.74
CA PRO A 16 -5.19 -5.70 -4.65
C PRO A 16 -4.89 -7.20 -4.48
N ALA A 17 -5.68 -7.89 -3.65
CA ALA A 17 -5.53 -9.32 -3.43
C ALA A 17 -5.64 -10.14 -4.72
N LEU A 18 -6.71 -9.94 -5.50
CA LEU A 18 -6.94 -10.67 -6.74
C LEU A 18 -5.96 -10.29 -7.85
N ASN A 19 -5.53 -9.04 -7.91
CA ASN A 19 -4.47 -8.61 -8.82
C ASN A 19 -3.17 -9.36 -8.51
N SER A 20 -2.78 -9.41 -7.23
CA SER A 20 -1.59 -10.12 -6.77
C SER A 20 -1.69 -11.63 -7.02
N VAL A 21 -2.87 -12.25 -6.85
CA VAL A 21 -3.13 -13.66 -7.21
C VAL A 21 -2.86 -13.90 -8.69
N GLY A 22 -3.35 -13.02 -9.57
CA GLY A 22 -3.11 -13.15 -11.02
C GLY A 22 -1.63 -13.11 -11.39
N ILE A 23 -0.86 -12.20 -10.77
CA ILE A 23 0.59 -12.10 -10.98
C ILE A 23 1.30 -13.33 -10.40
N ALA A 24 0.93 -13.78 -9.20
CA ALA A 24 1.50 -14.96 -8.56
C ALA A 24 1.30 -16.24 -9.40
N GLN A 25 0.10 -16.44 -9.94
CA GLN A 25 -0.17 -17.56 -10.87
C GLN A 25 0.69 -17.52 -12.12
N ALA A 26 0.97 -16.32 -12.65
CA ALA A 26 1.88 -16.16 -13.78
C ALA A 26 3.33 -16.53 -13.39
N CYS A 27 3.77 -16.14 -12.21
CA CYS A 27 5.09 -16.51 -11.68
C CYS A 27 5.23 -18.02 -11.48
N GLU A 28 4.20 -18.71 -10.96
CA GLU A 28 4.23 -20.17 -10.80
C GLU A 28 4.27 -20.91 -12.14
N LYS A 29 3.56 -20.42 -13.15
CA LYS A 29 3.65 -20.98 -14.52
C LYS A 29 5.07 -20.88 -15.10
N LEU A 30 5.88 -19.93 -14.62
CA LEU A 30 7.29 -19.77 -14.98
C LEU A 30 8.22 -20.60 -14.09
N GLY A 31 7.69 -21.37 -13.14
CA GLY A 31 8.46 -22.26 -12.27
C GLY A 31 8.98 -21.61 -11.00
N HIS A 32 8.45 -20.44 -10.60
CA HIS A 32 8.77 -19.81 -9.34
C HIS A 32 7.80 -20.26 -8.23
N LYS A 33 8.19 -20.11 -6.97
CA LYS A 33 7.30 -20.32 -5.81
C LYS A 33 6.71 -18.97 -5.41
N ALA A 34 5.39 -18.86 -5.34
CA ALA A 34 4.70 -17.70 -4.79
C ALA A 34 4.18 -17.99 -3.37
N VAL A 35 4.30 -17.02 -2.46
CA VAL A 35 3.75 -17.06 -1.11
C VAL A 35 3.11 -15.71 -0.79
N PHE A 36 2.14 -15.69 0.12
CA PHE A 36 1.46 -14.46 0.49
C PHE A 36 1.71 -14.09 1.95
N LEU A 37 2.06 -12.83 2.18
CA LEU A 37 1.99 -12.15 3.45
C LEU A 37 0.59 -11.54 3.52
N SER A 38 -0.21 -11.90 4.51
CA SER A 38 -1.62 -11.55 4.52
C SER A 38 -2.08 -10.99 5.86
N ASP A 39 -2.88 -9.94 5.81
CA ASP A 39 -3.66 -9.54 6.97
C ASP A 39 -4.54 -10.71 7.45
N PRO A 40 -4.70 -10.93 8.77
CA PRO A 40 -5.55 -11.99 9.30
C PRO A 40 -7.00 -11.94 8.78
N GLY A 41 -7.53 -10.76 8.45
CA GLY A 41 -8.85 -10.60 7.83
C GLY A 41 -8.97 -11.18 6.42
N MET A 42 -7.83 -11.43 5.76
CA MET A 42 -7.76 -12.05 4.43
C MET A 42 -7.38 -13.55 4.49
N GLN A 43 -7.30 -14.12 5.69
CA GLN A 43 -6.95 -15.52 5.87
C GLN A 43 -7.87 -16.46 5.09
N GLY A 44 -7.28 -17.39 4.36
CA GLY A 44 -8.02 -18.36 3.52
C GLY A 44 -8.26 -17.88 2.09
N VAL A 45 -8.10 -16.60 1.80
CA VAL A 45 -8.28 -16.05 0.44
C VAL A 45 -7.23 -16.61 -0.52
N TYR A 46 -5.97 -16.51 -0.17
CA TYR A 46 -4.87 -16.94 -1.05
C TYR A 46 -4.69 -18.46 -1.06
N SER A 47 -4.89 -19.11 0.09
CA SER A 47 -4.88 -20.58 0.16
C SER A 47 -6.03 -21.21 -0.63
N GLY A 48 -7.15 -20.50 -0.78
CA GLY A 48 -8.23 -20.88 -1.70
C GLY A 48 -7.79 -20.95 -3.16
N TYR A 49 -6.72 -20.25 -3.53
CA TYR A 49 -6.07 -20.31 -4.85
C TYR A 49 -4.85 -21.24 -4.89
N GLY A 50 -4.55 -21.93 -3.78
CA GLY A 50 -3.44 -22.89 -3.68
C GLY A 50 -2.12 -22.31 -3.18
N PHE A 51 -2.07 -21.05 -2.74
CA PHE A 51 -0.86 -20.40 -2.24
C PHE A 51 -0.65 -20.61 -0.74
N GLU A 52 0.59 -20.64 -0.31
CA GLU A 52 0.99 -20.60 1.09
C GLU A 52 0.76 -19.20 1.66
N GLU A 53 0.12 -19.10 2.82
CA GLU A 53 -0.15 -17.84 3.52
C GLU A 53 0.69 -17.72 4.79
N HIS A 54 1.19 -16.51 5.05
CA HIS A 54 1.88 -16.12 6.26
C HIS A 54 1.16 -14.91 6.84
N PRO A 55 0.44 -15.05 7.97
CA PRO A 55 -0.28 -13.93 8.55
C PRO A 55 0.69 -12.87 9.07
N VAL A 56 0.34 -11.62 8.86
CA VAL A 56 1.02 -10.43 9.38
C VAL A 56 -0.03 -9.59 10.08
N ASN A 57 0.08 -9.41 11.39
CA ASN A 57 -0.84 -8.54 12.11
C ASN A 57 -0.52 -7.07 11.77
N MET A 58 -1.51 -6.37 11.25
CA MET A 58 -1.42 -4.94 10.89
C MET A 58 -2.18 -4.03 11.87
N SER A 59 -2.65 -4.60 12.97
CA SER A 59 -3.28 -3.92 14.10
C SER A 59 -3.07 -4.75 15.38
N GLU A 60 -3.52 -4.23 16.51
CA GLU A 60 -3.58 -5.04 17.73
C GLU A 60 -4.46 -6.27 17.47
N PRO A 61 -3.95 -7.48 17.80
CA PRO A 61 -4.73 -8.71 17.61
C PRO A 61 -6.05 -8.66 18.38
N MET A 62 -7.14 -8.91 17.69
CA MET A 62 -8.48 -8.97 18.28
C MET A 62 -9.23 -10.21 17.78
N PRO A 63 -10.26 -10.67 18.51
CA PRO A 63 -11.10 -11.78 18.07
C PRO A 63 -11.74 -11.49 16.69
N PRO A 64 -11.88 -12.51 15.82
CA PRO A 64 -12.43 -12.32 14.47
C PRO A 64 -13.82 -11.63 14.44
N GLU A 65 -14.66 -11.91 15.44
CA GLU A 65 -15.98 -11.28 15.55
C GLU A 65 -15.88 -9.78 15.85
N GLU A 66 -14.93 -9.38 16.70
CA GLU A 66 -14.68 -7.98 17.03
C GLU A 66 -14.08 -7.24 15.82
N MET A 67 -13.16 -7.89 15.10
CA MET A 67 -12.59 -7.36 13.86
C MET A 67 -13.67 -7.13 12.79
N ALA A 68 -14.55 -8.11 12.56
CA ALA A 68 -15.65 -7.99 11.62
C ALA A 68 -16.61 -6.87 12.01
N LYS A 69 -16.91 -6.73 13.31
CA LYS A 69 -17.74 -5.64 13.83
C LYS A 69 -17.06 -4.29 13.64
N TYR A 70 -15.77 -4.17 13.97
CA TYR A 70 -15.00 -2.94 13.79
C TYR A 70 -15.07 -2.44 12.34
N TRP A 71 -14.79 -3.31 11.37
CA TRP A 71 -14.84 -2.93 9.96
C TRP A 71 -16.26 -2.59 9.48
N THR A 72 -17.27 -3.31 10.00
CA THR A 72 -18.67 -3.01 9.68
C THR A 72 -19.07 -1.62 10.20
N ASP A 73 -18.73 -1.32 11.44
CA ASP A 73 -19.02 -0.04 12.08
C ASP A 73 -18.24 1.11 11.40
N PHE A 74 -16.97 0.88 11.06
CA PHE A 74 -16.13 1.83 10.31
C PHE A 74 -16.75 2.19 8.96
N ILE A 75 -17.09 1.19 8.14
CA ILE A 75 -17.70 1.41 6.83
C ILE A 75 -19.04 2.12 6.97
N ASN A 76 -19.92 1.65 7.85
CA ASN A 76 -21.24 2.27 8.05
C ASN A 76 -21.15 3.71 8.54
N GLY A 77 -20.18 4.03 9.38
CA GLY A 77 -19.89 5.40 9.82
C GLY A 77 -19.46 6.33 8.69
N HIS A 78 -18.80 5.77 7.67
CA HIS A 78 -18.27 6.57 6.55
C HIS A 78 -19.16 6.63 5.31
N ILE A 79 -20.16 5.75 5.18
CA ILE A 79 -21.09 5.79 4.03
C ILE A 79 -21.65 7.20 3.76
N PRO A 80 -22.11 7.98 4.76
CA PRO A 80 -22.60 9.34 4.50
C PRO A 80 -21.55 10.29 3.92
N ASN A 81 -20.27 10.03 4.17
CA ASN A 81 -19.19 10.88 3.69
C ASN A 81 -18.95 10.74 2.17
N PHE A 82 -19.43 9.64 1.55
CA PHE A 82 -19.26 9.42 0.11
C PHE A 82 -20.15 10.34 -0.75
N ASP A 83 -21.16 10.97 -0.15
CA ASP A 83 -21.98 12.00 -0.81
C ASP A 83 -21.29 13.40 -0.80
N LEU A 84 -20.22 13.55 -0.02
CA LEU A 84 -19.44 14.78 0.04
C LEU A 84 -18.52 14.92 -1.18
N SER A 85 -18.15 16.16 -1.51
CA SER A 85 -17.09 16.37 -2.51
C SER A 85 -15.76 15.77 -2.06
N PRO A 86 -14.86 15.37 -2.98
CA PRO A 86 -13.55 14.87 -2.61
C PRO A 86 -12.74 15.79 -1.69
N TYR A 87 -12.95 17.10 -1.81
CA TYR A 87 -12.32 18.09 -0.94
C TYR A 87 -12.85 18.00 0.50
N GLU A 88 -14.16 17.88 0.69
CA GLU A 88 -14.80 17.74 2.00
C GLU A 88 -14.52 16.38 2.65
N GLN A 89 -14.30 15.35 1.83
CA GLN A 89 -13.94 14.02 2.32
C GLN A 89 -12.58 14.00 3.04
N ILE A 90 -11.69 14.98 2.79
CA ILE A 90 -10.37 15.03 3.44
C ILE A 90 -10.53 15.02 4.96
N ASP A 91 -11.39 15.87 5.51
CA ASP A 91 -11.59 16.00 6.95
C ASP A 91 -12.44 14.88 7.57
N ASN A 92 -13.38 14.35 6.80
CA ASN A 92 -14.45 13.48 7.31
C ASN A 92 -14.22 11.98 7.06
N TYR A 93 -13.26 11.64 6.20
CA TYR A 93 -12.99 10.25 5.81
C TYR A 93 -11.49 9.99 5.59
N VAL A 94 -10.85 10.78 4.72
CA VAL A 94 -9.48 10.51 4.28
C VAL A 94 -8.49 10.58 5.44
N LYS A 95 -8.68 11.52 6.36
CA LYS A 95 -7.86 11.65 7.57
C LYS A 95 -7.86 10.38 8.40
N GLU A 96 -9.03 9.84 8.73
CA GLU A 96 -9.16 8.64 9.56
C GLU A 96 -8.58 7.40 8.85
N CYS A 97 -8.77 7.31 7.52
CA CYS A 97 -8.13 6.26 6.73
C CYS A 97 -6.60 6.33 6.83
N TRP A 98 -5.99 7.51 6.70
CA TRP A 98 -4.55 7.64 6.80
C TRP A 98 -4.01 7.37 8.22
N GLU A 99 -4.76 7.72 9.26
CA GLU A 99 -4.43 7.31 10.63
C GLU A 99 -4.34 5.79 10.75
N ALA A 100 -5.35 5.07 10.25
CA ALA A 100 -5.38 3.61 10.26
C ALA A 100 -4.25 3.01 9.42
N ILE A 101 -3.98 3.55 8.21
CA ILE A 101 -2.93 3.05 7.31
C ILE A 101 -1.54 3.23 7.93
N VAL A 102 -1.26 4.35 8.59
CA VAL A 102 0.02 4.55 9.30
C VAL A 102 0.18 3.52 10.42
N GLU A 103 -0.89 3.25 11.18
CA GLU A 103 -0.88 2.19 12.19
C GLU A 103 -0.55 0.81 11.58
N THR A 104 -1.07 0.49 10.41
CA THR A 104 -0.77 -0.81 9.77
C THR A 104 0.72 -0.96 9.48
N SER A 105 1.41 0.09 9.05
CA SER A 105 2.86 0.06 8.81
C SER A 105 3.64 -0.14 10.12
N ILE A 106 3.26 0.55 11.18
CA ILE A 106 3.89 0.46 12.51
C ILE A 106 3.71 -0.94 13.13
N TRP A 107 2.51 -1.53 12.99
CA TRP A 107 2.26 -2.88 13.49
C TRP A 107 2.97 -3.95 12.68
N ALA A 108 2.91 -3.86 11.36
CA ALA A 108 3.57 -4.81 10.48
C ALA A 108 5.10 -4.86 10.70
N GLU A 109 5.73 -3.73 11.06
CA GLU A 109 7.17 -3.66 11.38
C GLU A 109 7.58 -4.61 12.51
N LYS A 110 6.66 -4.93 13.42
CA LYS A 110 6.94 -5.83 14.56
C LYS A 110 7.10 -7.29 14.15
N GLU A 111 6.43 -7.72 13.08
CA GLU A 111 6.35 -9.13 12.68
C GLU A 111 7.03 -9.42 11.34
N LEU A 112 7.00 -8.48 10.39
CA LEU A 112 7.60 -8.65 9.07
C LEU A 112 9.06 -9.11 9.10
N PRO A 113 9.95 -8.60 9.97
CA PRO A 113 11.35 -9.03 9.98
C PRO A 113 11.49 -10.54 10.23
N GLU A 114 10.79 -11.09 11.21
CA GLU A 114 10.83 -12.52 11.53
C GLU A 114 10.24 -13.37 10.39
N ILE A 115 9.12 -12.93 9.84
CA ILE A 115 8.45 -13.63 8.74
C ILE A 115 9.34 -13.66 7.49
N LEU A 116 9.95 -12.54 7.13
CA LEU A 116 10.86 -12.44 5.98
C LEU A 116 12.10 -13.32 6.16
N GLU A 117 12.67 -13.37 7.36
CA GLU A 117 13.80 -14.25 7.69
C GLU A 117 13.41 -15.75 7.64
N LYS A 118 12.18 -16.09 7.96
CA LYS A 118 11.66 -17.46 7.87
C LYS A 118 11.42 -17.89 6.42
N ILE A 119 10.79 -17.03 5.61
CA ILE A 119 10.46 -17.33 4.19
C ILE A 119 11.69 -17.22 3.31
N LYS A 120 12.55 -16.25 3.57
CA LYS A 120 13.73 -15.88 2.76
C LYS A 120 13.41 -15.65 1.30
N PRO A 121 12.44 -14.77 0.98
CA PRO A 121 12.06 -14.52 -0.39
C PRO A 121 13.21 -13.90 -1.19
N ASP A 122 13.28 -14.22 -2.48
CA ASP A 122 14.20 -13.56 -3.41
C ASP A 122 13.66 -12.21 -3.88
N ILE A 123 12.32 -12.10 -3.91
CA ILE A 123 11.60 -10.90 -4.33
C ILE A 123 10.42 -10.71 -3.39
N VAL A 124 10.18 -9.47 -2.97
CA VAL A 124 8.96 -9.08 -2.24
C VAL A 124 8.17 -8.10 -3.11
N CYS A 125 6.95 -8.47 -3.47
CA CYS A 125 6.01 -7.64 -4.21
C CYS A 125 5.05 -6.98 -3.23
N VAL A 126 4.99 -5.65 -3.22
CA VAL A 126 4.16 -4.86 -2.30
C VAL A 126 3.10 -4.11 -3.08
N ASP A 127 1.83 -4.37 -2.76
CA ASP A 127 0.67 -3.67 -3.29
C ASP A 127 -0.11 -3.03 -2.14
N ASN A 128 0.46 -1.98 -1.58
CA ASN A 128 -0.06 -1.21 -0.46
C ASN A 128 0.21 0.28 -0.67
N VAL A 129 -0.66 1.13 -0.17
CA VAL A 129 -0.57 2.58 -0.32
C VAL A 129 0.42 3.25 0.65
N ILE A 130 1.12 2.47 1.46
CA ILE A 130 2.11 2.95 2.43
C ILE A 130 3.42 2.17 2.31
N LEU A 131 4.50 2.75 2.82
CA LEU A 131 5.80 2.11 2.91
C LEU A 131 5.87 1.17 4.13
N PHE A 132 6.56 0.04 3.96
CA PHE A 132 6.93 -0.89 5.03
C PHE A 132 8.46 -0.96 5.17
N PRO A 133 9.04 -0.30 6.19
CA PRO A 133 10.50 -0.24 6.39
C PRO A 133 11.18 -1.61 6.42
N ALA A 134 10.56 -2.60 7.07
CA ALA A 134 11.10 -3.96 7.17
C ALA A 134 11.37 -4.59 5.81
N ILE A 135 10.52 -4.37 4.81
CA ILE A 135 10.69 -4.92 3.46
C ILE A 135 11.89 -4.29 2.75
N LYS A 136 12.02 -2.96 2.82
CA LYS A 136 13.17 -2.25 2.24
C LYS A 136 14.48 -2.70 2.89
N ARG A 137 14.49 -2.76 4.22
CA ARG A 137 15.64 -3.20 5.01
C ARG A 137 16.03 -4.64 4.65
N TYR A 138 15.07 -5.56 4.63
CA TYR A 138 15.31 -6.94 4.24
C TYR A 138 15.93 -7.04 2.84
N ALA A 139 15.36 -6.36 1.86
CA ALA A 139 15.86 -6.37 0.49
C ALA A 139 17.30 -5.83 0.41
N ARG A 140 17.59 -4.72 1.07
CA ARG A 140 18.91 -4.08 1.12
C ARG A 140 19.96 -4.98 1.78
N GLU A 141 19.67 -5.51 2.97
CA GLU A 141 20.62 -6.28 3.77
C GLU A 141 20.91 -7.68 3.20
N ASN A 142 19.94 -8.28 2.52
CA ASN A 142 20.06 -9.63 1.95
C ASN A 142 20.37 -9.62 0.44
N ASN A 143 20.60 -8.45 -0.17
CA ASN A 143 20.79 -8.31 -1.62
C ASN A 143 19.63 -8.95 -2.41
N LYS A 144 18.42 -8.67 -1.97
CA LYS A 144 17.17 -9.13 -2.59
C LYS A 144 16.47 -7.97 -3.29
N LEU A 145 15.40 -8.27 -4.00
CA LEU A 145 14.62 -7.28 -4.73
C LEU A 145 13.29 -7.03 -4.02
N TRP A 146 12.79 -5.82 -4.13
CA TRP A 146 11.38 -5.56 -3.88
C TRP A 146 10.75 -4.86 -5.08
N VAL A 147 9.47 -5.11 -5.29
CA VAL A 147 8.70 -4.62 -6.43
C VAL A 147 7.48 -3.90 -5.90
N ARG A 148 7.21 -2.71 -6.42
CA ARG A 148 5.97 -1.99 -6.16
C ARG A 148 4.91 -2.46 -7.16
N ILE A 149 3.76 -2.90 -6.68
CA ILE A 149 2.54 -3.06 -7.47
C ILE A 149 1.66 -1.84 -7.17
N ILE A 150 1.08 -1.25 -8.20
CA ILE A 150 0.21 -0.06 -8.11
C ILE A 150 -1.11 -0.46 -8.76
N SER A 151 -2.01 -0.99 -7.95
CA SER A 151 -3.29 -1.55 -8.41
C SER A 151 -4.44 -0.57 -8.33
N CYS A 152 -4.40 0.42 -7.42
CA CYS A 152 -5.51 1.35 -7.22
C CYS A 152 -5.48 2.53 -8.19
N SER A 153 -4.41 3.33 -8.16
CA SER A 153 -4.30 4.51 -9.03
C SER A 153 -2.84 4.94 -9.18
N GLU A 154 -2.42 5.33 -10.40
CA GLU A 154 -1.05 5.84 -10.58
C GLU A 154 -0.78 7.16 -9.86
N ASN A 155 -1.83 7.93 -9.49
CA ASN A 155 -1.67 9.16 -8.71
C ASN A 155 -1.41 8.90 -7.22
N GLU A 156 -1.40 7.66 -6.75
CA GLU A 156 -0.83 7.30 -5.45
C GLU A 156 0.64 7.73 -5.36
N ILE A 157 1.35 7.67 -6.48
CA ILE A 157 2.70 8.21 -6.60
C ILE A 157 2.59 9.68 -7.02
N PRO A 158 2.90 10.64 -6.13
CA PRO A 158 2.71 12.05 -6.40
C PRO A 158 3.52 12.54 -7.60
N ASP A 159 2.95 13.46 -8.36
CA ASP A 159 3.64 14.22 -9.41
C ASP A 159 2.98 15.59 -9.54
N PRO A 160 3.76 16.69 -9.76
CA PRO A 160 3.19 18.02 -9.86
C PRO A 160 2.18 18.20 -10.99
N ASP A 161 2.33 17.40 -12.05
CA ASP A 161 1.60 17.59 -13.31
C ASP A 161 0.39 16.66 -13.50
N ILE A 162 0.09 15.83 -12.49
CA ILE A 162 -1.11 14.98 -12.47
C ILE A 162 -2.07 15.38 -11.35
N PRO A 163 -3.36 14.99 -11.44
CA PRO A 163 -4.31 15.21 -10.35
C PRO A 163 -3.83 14.56 -9.04
N PRO A 164 -3.96 15.22 -7.90
CA PRO A 164 -3.67 14.59 -6.62
C PRO A 164 -4.54 13.34 -6.40
N HIS A 165 -3.99 12.34 -5.75
CA HIS A 165 -4.72 11.13 -5.37
C HIS A 165 -6.01 11.48 -4.61
N LEU A 166 -7.11 10.81 -4.93
CA LEU A 166 -8.45 11.02 -4.37
C LEU A 166 -9.09 12.39 -4.62
N SER A 167 -8.45 13.29 -5.39
CA SER A 167 -8.94 14.67 -5.55
C SER A 167 -10.19 14.83 -6.43
N GLY A 168 -10.40 13.90 -7.37
CA GLY A 168 -11.44 14.07 -8.40
C GLY A 168 -11.21 15.27 -9.33
N CYS A 169 -10.05 15.94 -9.26
CA CYS A 169 -9.71 17.07 -10.12
C CYS A 169 -9.59 16.66 -11.59
N GLY A 170 -10.08 17.50 -12.49
CA GLY A 170 -9.83 17.30 -13.93
C GLY A 170 -8.34 17.38 -14.27
N GLU A 171 -7.88 16.63 -15.28
CA GLU A 171 -6.47 16.46 -15.65
C GLU A 171 -5.67 17.77 -15.78
N ASN A 172 -6.30 18.86 -16.19
CA ASN A 172 -5.65 20.15 -16.41
C ASN A 172 -6.04 21.23 -15.39
N ASP A 173 -6.80 20.90 -14.35
CA ASP A 173 -7.26 21.87 -13.35
C ASP A 173 -6.22 22.11 -12.25
N ARG A 174 -5.21 22.91 -12.59
CA ARG A 174 -4.11 23.24 -11.67
C ARG A 174 -4.57 23.98 -10.41
N LYS A 175 -5.67 24.72 -10.46
CA LYS A 175 -6.23 25.38 -9.28
C LYS A 175 -6.85 24.37 -8.31
N CYS A 176 -7.54 23.37 -8.85
CA CYS A 176 -8.03 22.24 -8.07
C CYS A 176 -6.87 21.50 -7.40
N PHE A 177 -5.79 21.20 -8.16
CA PHE A 177 -4.61 20.52 -7.62
C PHE A 177 -4.02 21.26 -6.43
N GLU A 178 -3.81 22.58 -6.57
CA GLU A 178 -3.21 23.41 -5.52
C GLU A 178 -4.11 23.46 -4.29
N ALA A 179 -5.40 23.73 -4.48
CA ALA A 179 -6.36 23.80 -3.38
C ALA A 179 -6.45 22.48 -2.63
N TYR A 180 -6.57 21.36 -3.34
CA TYR A 180 -6.65 20.04 -2.75
C TYR A 180 -5.37 19.67 -1.98
N ARG A 181 -4.18 19.83 -2.59
CA ARG A 181 -2.90 19.53 -1.94
C ARG A 181 -2.69 20.36 -0.68
N ASN A 182 -2.99 21.65 -0.73
CA ASN A 182 -2.82 22.52 0.42
C ASN A 182 -3.70 22.09 1.59
N HIS A 183 -4.96 21.74 1.32
CA HIS A 183 -5.88 21.28 2.36
C HIS A 183 -5.49 19.88 2.86
N PHE A 184 -5.25 18.94 1.97
CA PHE A 184 -4.80 17.59 2.32
C PHE A 184 -3.55 17.63 3.20
N ASN A 185 -2.52 18.38 2.77
CA ASN A 185 -1.28 18.48 3.53
C ASN A 185 -1.47 19.10 4.91
N ALA A 186 -2.36 20.10 5.03
CA ALA A 186 -2.67 20.72 6.32
C ALA A 186 -3.36 19.73 7.28
N VAL A 187 -4.33 18.96 6.77
CA VAL A 187 -5.10 17.99 7.57
C VAL A 187 -4.25 16.77 7.95
N ILE A 188 -3.45 16.27 7.00
CA ILE A 188 -2.64 15.05 7.18
C ILE A 188 -1.35 15.31 7.95
N LYS A 189 -0.90 16.56 8.07
CA LYS A 189 0.40 16.89 8.66
C LYS A 189 0.72 16.16 9.98
N PRO A 190 -0.15 16.13 11.00
CA PRO A 190 0.18 15.46 12.27
C PRO A 190 0.36 13.93 12.09
N ILE A 191 -0.42 13.33 11.21
CA ILE A 191 -0.34 11.89 10.90
C ILE A 191 0.96 11.60 10.17
N HIS A 192 1.32 12.46 9.23
CA HIS A 192 2.54 12.35 8.45
C HIS A 192 3.81 12.58 9.30
N GLU A 193 3.78 13.51 10.24
CA GLU A 193 4.88 13.72 11.21
C GLU A 193 5.10 12.44 12.02
N ARG A 194 4.04 11.83 12.56
CA ARG A 194 4.11 10.55 13.26
C ARG A 194 4.69 9.42 12.37
N PHE A 195 4.31 9.37 11.10
CA PHE A 195 4.87 8.42 10.15
C PHE A 195 6.36 8.65 9.92
N ASN A 196 6.80 9.90 9.75
CA ASN A 196 8.20 10.23 9.59
C ASN A 196 9.03 9.91 10.85
N ASP A 197 8.50 10.18 12.06
CA ASP A 197 9.14 9.80 13.32
C ASP A 197 9.35 8.27 13.36
N PHE A 198 8.35 7.50 12.98
CA PHE A 198 8.46 6.04 12.85
C PHE A 198 9.50 5.60 11.81
N LEU A 199 9.58 6.26 10.65
CA LEU A 199 10.60 5.97 9.65
C LEU A 199 12.02 6.23 10.18
N GLU A 200 12.23 7.33 10.90
CA GLU A 200 13.50 7.65 11.55
C GLU A 200 13.89 6.60 12.61
N GLU A 201 12.93 6.15 13.41
CA GLU A 201 13.15 5.05 14.37
C GLU A 201 13.58 3.75 13.69
N CYS A 202 13.04 3.50 12.47
CA CYS A 202 13.43 2.36 11.64
C CYS A 202 14.75 2.55 10.87
N GLY A 203 15.36 3.74 10.93
CA GLY A 203 16.59 4.08 10.19
C GLY A 203 16.36 4.32 8.70
N GLU A 204 15.14 4.69 8.32
CA GLU A 204 14.76 5.04 6.94
C GLU A 204 14.69 6.56 6.74
N LEU A 205 14.67 6.98 5.47
CA LEU A 205 14.52 8.39 5.12
C LEU A 205 13.08 8.84 5.31
N THR A 206 12.90 10.09 5.74
CA THR A 206 11.60 10.76 5.82
C THR A 206 11.12 11.24 4.45
N TYR A 207 9.82 11.48 4.35
CA TYR A 207 9.17 11.93 3.12
C TYR A 207 8.58 13.34 3.27
N PRO A 208 8.40 14.06 2.14
CA PRO A 208 7.65 15.31 2.12
C PRO A 208 6.22 15.12 2.61
N VAL A 209 5.64 16.17 3.21
CA VAL A 209 4.26 16.13 3.72
C VAL A 209 3.29 15.65 2.63
N GLY A 210 2.46 14.66 2.99
CA GLY A 210 1.48 14.06 2.10
C GLY A 210 2.00 12.91 1.25
N GLU A 211 3.27 12.51 1.39
CA GLU A 211 3.86 11.35 0.72
C GLU A 211 4.11 10.22 1.72
N PHE A 212 3.55 9.04 1.48
CA PHE A 212 3.59 7.90 2.40
C PHE A 212 4.24 6.65 1.80
N PHE A 213 4.59 6.68 0.53
CA PHE A 213 5.22 5.55 -0.14
C PHE A 213 6.19 6.03 -1.24
N GLU A 214 7.02 5.13 -1.69
CA GLU A 214 7.97 5.39 -2.77
C GLU A 214 7.85 4.34 -3.88
N THR A 215 8.40 4.68 -5.03
CA THR A 215 8.65 3.72 -6.10
C THR A 215 9.78 2.79 -5.72
N SER A 216 9.69 1.53 -6.18
CA SER A 216 10.80 0.60 -6.06
C SER A 216 11.94 0.97 -7.01
N PRO A 217 13.21 0.89 -6.57
CA PRO A 217 14.35 1.04 -7.46
C PRO A 217 14.54 -0.17 -8.40
N ASN A 218 13.79 -1.26 -8.19
CA ASN A 218 13.93 -2.47 -8.97
C ASN A 218 12.87 -2.59 -10.08
N MET A 219 11.61 -2.41 -9.74
CA MET A 219 10.48 -2.47 -10.69
C MET A 219 9.21 -1.91 -10.08
N ASN A 220 8.43 -1.22 -10.92
CA ASN A 220 7.11 -0.70 -10.57
C ASN A 220 6.08 -1.21 -11.58
N LEU A 221 5.13 -2.01 -11.10
CA LEU A 221 4.07 -2.61 -11.94
C LEU A 221 2.83 -1.75 -11.86
N LEU A 222 2.56 -1.00 -12.92
CA LEU A 222 1.34 -0.22 -13.09
C LEU A 222 0.29 -1.10 -13.77
N LEU A 223 -0.83 -1.32 -13.10
CA LEU A 223 -1.92 -2.16 -13.61
C LEU A 223 -2.93 -1.37 -14.47
N TYR A 224 -2.43 -0.39 -15.21
CA TYR A 224 -3.24 0.47 -16.08
C TYR A 224 -2.85 0.33 -17.54
N PRO A 225 -3.82 0.34 -18.46
CA PRO A 225 -3.54 0.43 -19.88
C PRO A 225 -2.80 1.72 -20.22
N GLU A 226 -1.81 1.65 -21.10
CA GLU A 226 -1.00 2.80 -21.53
C GLU A 226 -1.83 4.05 -21.93
N PRO A 227 -2.97 3.91 -22.65
CA PRO A 227 -3.80 5.08 -23.02
C PRO A 227 -4.47 5.78 -21.83
N MET A 228 -4.52 5.17 -20.65
CA MET A 228 -5.13 5.74 -19.44
C MET A 228 -4.12 6.39 -18.50
N LYS A 229 -2.83 6.32 -18.81
CA LYS A 229 -1.78 6.94 -18.00
C LYS A 229 -1.79 8.45 -18.14
N PHE A 230 -1.51 9.12 -17.04
CA PHE A 230 -1.30 10.57 -17.03
C PHE A 230 0.07 10.93 -17.63
N LYS A 231 0.16 12.13 -18.22
CA LYS A 231 1.45 12.72 -18.58
C LYS A 231 2.11 13.28 -17.32
N ARG A 232 3.09 12.54 -16.83
CA ARG A 232 3.85 12.90 -15.62
C ARG A 232 5.08 13.72 -15.97
N ARG A 233 5.50 14.58 -15.03
CA ARG A 233 6.81 15.26 -15.08
C ARG A 233 7.93 14.25 -14.82
N ASN A 234 7.69 13.34 -13.87
CA ASN A 234 8.62 12.28 -13.49
C ASN A 234 8.01 10.94 -13.95
N PRO A 235 8.41 10.40 -15.12
CA PRO A 235 7.93 9.11 -15.59
C PRO A 235 8.19 8.00 -14.55
N LEU A 236 7.31 7.01 -14.50
CA LEU A 236 7.50 5.79 -13.73
C LEU A 236 8.07 4.73 -14.66
N ASP A 237 9.28 4.29 -14.38
CA ASP A 237 9.99 3.24 -15.13
C ASP A 237 9.69 1.84 -14.55
#